data_c5a4561865c5575f727309a8ecd9a05c
#
_entry.id   c5a4561865c5575f727309a8ecd9a05c
#
_cell.length_a   1.000
_cell.length_b   1.000
_cell.length_c   1.000
_cell.angle_alpha   90.00
_cell.angle_beta   90.00
_cell.angle_gamma   90.00
#
_symmetry.space_group_name_H-M   'P 1'
#
loop_
_entity.id
_entity.type
_entity.pdbx_description
1 polymer ?
#
loop_
_entity_poly.entity_id
_entity_poly.type
_entity_poly.pdbx_seq_one_letter_code
_entity_poly.pdbx_strand_id
1 'polypeptide(L)'
;CESIWPRITHGEKSHWRNNMYANFYCTHSIGPLLHITGLRPVKVTGFELPYNARMARCGAKAGHTGIEMITLENGAVVKSVHGVGIARNSIWYAIYGSKGRMESAREDAKNGDTGRVYVGCDAYEGENGEELESYEPVDSLSEKAKAFGHGSSDYYTVWNFVEKILGNKEADVIGVYEALDMFLPGLFAYRSVRQGGIPVEIPDLRDPAVREQYRNDVSCTDPKAAGEQLIPSYSKGNPEVPPEVYE
;
A
#
# COMPACT_ATOMS: atom_id res chain seq x y z
N CYS A 1 -2.33 13.19 10.16
CA CYS A 1 -1.84 13.79 8.92
C CYS A 1 -1.57 15.29 9.02
N GLU A 2 -2.44 16.07 9.64
CA GLU A 2 -2.25 17.53 9.75
C GLU A 2 -0.92 17.92 10.42
N SER A 3 -0.39 17.10 11.31
CA SER A 3 0.90 17.35 11.97
C SER A 3 2.09 16.73 11.24
N ILE A 4 1.91 15.57 10.60
CA ILE A 4 3.00 14.83 9.98
C ILE A 4 3.24 15.30 8.54
N TRP A 5 2.17 15.50 7.77
CA TRP A 5 2.27 15.84 6.35
C TRP A 5 3.06 17.13 6.09
N PRO A 6 2.79 18.26 6.79
CA PRO A 6 3.61 19.47 6.65
C PRO A 6 5.08 19.23 7.00
N ARG A 7 5.38 18.33 7.94
CA ARG A 7 6.77 18.03 8.32
C ARG A 7 7.52 17.30 7.21
N ILE A 8 6.89 16.30 6.57
CA ILE A 8 7.53 15.53 5.49
C ILE A 8 7.54 16.27 4.15
N THR A 9 6.73 17.30 4.00
CA THR A 9 6.72 18.19 2.83
C THR A 9 7.48 19.50 3.08
N HIS A 10 8.06 19.66 4.27
CA HIS A 10 8.75 20.90 4.71
C HIS A 10 7.87 22.16 4.59
N GLY A 11 6.54 22.01 4.63
CA GLY A 11 5.59 23.09 4.41
C GLY A 11 5.51 23.60 2.97
N GLU A 12 6.21 22.96 2.05
CA GLU A 12 6.24 23.37 0.64
C GLU A 12 4.96 22.95 -0.10
N LYS A 13 4.15 23.92 -0.54
CA LYS A 13 2.93 23.66 -1.33
C LYS A 13 3.21 22.94 -2.66
N SER A 14 4.40 23.16 -3.25
CA SER A 14 4.85 22.55 -4.49
C SER A 14 5.47 21.16 -4.34
N HIS A 15 5.60 20.66 -3.10
CA HIS A 15 6.20 19.36 -2.87
C HIS A 15 5.41 18.25 -3.59
N TRP A 16 6.11 17.32 -4.24
CA TRP A 16 5.51 16.27 -5.07
C TRP A 16 4.48 15.41 -4.30
N ARG A 17 4.69 15.20 -3.00
CA ARG A 17 3.76 14.44 -2.15
C ARG A 17 2.36 15.06 -2.09
N ASN A 18 2.23 16.36 -2.28
CA ASN A 18 0.94 17.03 -2.32
C ASN A 18 0.14 16.73 -3.59
N ASN A 19 0.82 16.24 -4.61
CA ASN A 19 0.20 15.88 -5.90
C ASN A 19 -0.13 14.39 -6.01
N MET A 20 0.19 13.55 -5.01
CA MET A 20 -0.13 12.12 -5.07
C MET A 20 -1.64 11.89 -5.18
N TYR A 21 -2.01 10.91 -5.99
CA TYR A 21 -3.40 10.44 -6.09
C TYR A 21 -3.76 9.49 -4.93
N ALA A 22 -5.07 9.30 -4.65
CA ALA A 22 -5.55 8.55 -3.48
C ALA A 22 -4.99 7.11 -3.41
N ASN A 23 -4.83 6.44 -4.56
CA ASN A 23 -4.39 5.05 -4.65
C ASN A 23 -2.86 4.88 -4.59
N PHE A 24 -2.09 5.95 -4.40
CA PHE A 24 -0.62 5.91 -4.43
C PHE A 24 -0.01 5.01 -3.33
N TYR A 25 -0.63 4.97 -2.15
CA TYR A 25 -0.10 4.22 -1.01
C TYR A 25 -0.50 2.73 -0.98
N CYS A 26 -1.06 2.18 -2.03
CA CYS A 26 -1.53 0.78 -2.06
C CYS A 26 -0.43 -0.23 -1.68
N THR A 27 0.83 0.07 -1.94
CA THR A 27 1.98 -0.78 -1.57
C THR A 27 1.99 -1.13 -0.08
N HIS A 28 1.58 -0.21 0.79
CA HIS A 28 1.47 -0.48 2.23
C HIS A 28 0.40 -1.51 2.57
N SER A 29 -0.67 -1.59 1.80
CA SER A 29 -1.78 -2.51 2.07
C SER A 29 -1.63 -3.86 1.38
N ILE A 30 -1.03 -3.91 0.19
CA ILE A 30 -0.93 -5.15 -0.58
C ILE A 30 0.46 -5.79 -0.55
N GLY A 31 1.52 -5.01 -0.29
CA GLY A 31 2.89 -5.50 -0.31
C GLY A 31 3.09 -6.76 0.53
N PRO A 32 2.71 -6.80 1.82
CA PRO A 32 2.83 -7.99 2.63
C PRO A 32 2.07 -9.19 2.08
N LEU A 33 0.87 -8.97 1.51
CA LEU A 33 0.06 -10.05 0.94
C LEU A 33 0.71 -10.66 -0.29
N LEU A 34 1.25 -9.83 -1.19
CA LEU A 34 1.95 -10.31 -2.39
C LEU A 34 3.25 -11.02 -2.02
N HIS A 35 4.01 -10.48 -1.07
CA HIS A 35 5.24 -11.10 -0.60
C HIS A 35 5.00 -12.48 0.04
N ILE A 36 4.00 -12.60 0.93
CA ILE A 36 3.64 -13.86 1.58
C ILE A 36 3.15 -14.90 0.58
N THR A 37 2.34 -14.48 -0.41
CA THR A 37 1.71 -15.42 -1.35
C THR A 37 2.56 -15.72 -2.57
N GLY A 38 3.48 -14.83 -2.93
CA GLY A 38 4.26 -14.89 -4.17
C GLY A 38 3.42 -14.72 -5.44
N LEU A 39 2.15 -14.29 -5.31
CA LEU A 39 1.21 -14.19 -6.43
C LEU A 39 1.26 -12.82 -7.08
N ARG A 40 1.12 -12.80 -8.41
CA ARG A 40 1.12 -11.57 -9.18
C ARG A 40 -0.30 -10.97 -9.30
N PRO A 41 -0.48 -9.64 -9.15
CA PRO A 41 -1.72 -8.96 -9.47
C PRO A 41 -1.91 -8.87 -10.99
N VAL A 42 -3.12 -9.15 -11.48
CA VAL A 42 -3.41 -9.18 -12.93
C VAL A 42 -4.47 -8.18 -13.35
N LYS A 43 -5.33 -7.77 -12.43
CA LYS A 43 -6.45 -6.86 -12.73
C LYS A 43 -6.82 -6.04 -11.49
N VAL A 44 -7.27 -4.82 -11.68
CA VAL A 44 -7.71 -3.96 -10.57
C VAL A 44 -8.92 -3.12 -10.95
N THR A 45 -9.81 -2.93 -9.97
CA THR A 45 -10.85 -1.89 -9.97
C THR A 45 -10.55 -0.93 -8.84
N GLY A 46 -10.45 0.35 -9.14
CA GLY A 46 -10.12 1.41 -8.18
C GLY A 46 -11.32 2.26 -7.82
N PHE A 47 -11.31 2.76 -6.57
CA PHE A 47 -12.25 3.74 -6.05
C PHE A 47 -11.47 4.85 -5.35
N GLU A 48 -11.96 6.06 -5.50
CA GLU A 48 -11.43 7.26 -4.84
C GLU A 48 -12.56 7.89 -4.02
N LEU A 49 -12.29 8.15 -2.74
CA LEU A 49 -13.24 8.87 -1.91
C LEU A 49 -13.31 10.34 -2.30
N PRO A 50 -14.47 10.99 -2.11
CA PRO A 50 -14.60 12.42 -2.36
C PRO A 50 -13.54 13.23 -1.63
N TYR A 51 -13.04 14.27 -2.29
CA TYR A 51 -12.11 15.21 -1.67
C TYR A 51 -12.74 15.86 -0.45
N ASN A 52 -12.00 15.88 0.64
CA ASN A 52 -12.37 16.60 1.84
C ASN A 52 -11.53 17.87 1.93
N ALA A 53 -12.17 19.05 1.93
CA ALA A 53 -11.50 20.34 1.94
C ALA A 53 -10.48 20.49 3.09
N ARG A 54 -10.71 19.83 4.24
CA ARG A 54 -9.75 19.80 5.35
C ARG A 54 -8.37 19.24 4.94
N MET A 55 -8.30 18.39 3.91
CA MET A 55 -7.03 17.89 3.38
C MET A 55 -6.15 19.00 2.80
N ALA A 56 -6.74 20.12 2.40
CA ALA A 56 -5.98 21.28 1.93
C ALA A 56 -5.06 21.88 3.01
N ARG A 57 -5.41 21.73 4.28
CA ARG A 57 -4.55 22.15 5.41
C ARG A 57 -3.22 21.39 5.43
N CYS A 58 -3.21 20.17 4.92
CA CYS A 58 -2.00 19.37 4.74
C CYS A 58 -1.30 19.65 3.39
N GLY A 59 -1.91 20.45 2.50
CA GLY A 59 -1.44 20.67 1.14
C GLY A 59 -1.84 19.60 0.14
N ALA A 60 -2.53 18.52 0.55
CA ALA A 60 -2.94 17.43 -0.34
C ALA A 60 -4.00 17.88 -1.34
N LYS A 61 -3.88 17.43 -2.59
CA LYS A 61 -4.77 17.76 -3.70
C LYS A 61 -5.65 16.60 -4.17
N ALA A 62 -5.48 15.43 -3.57
CA ALA A 62 -6.21 14.21 -3.91
C ALA A 62 -7.27 13.86 -2.86
N GLY A 63 -8.16 12.93 -3.17
CA GLY A 63 -8.99 12.24 -2.20
C GLY A 63 -8.13 11.59 -1.11
N HIS A 64 -8.65 11.51 0.10
CA HIS A 64 -7.85 11.06 1.26
C HIS A 64 -7.73 9.54 1.38
N THR A 65 -8.52 8.78 0.64
CA THR A 65 -8.53 7.32 0.71
C THR A 65 -8.77 6.73 -0.68
N GLY A 66 -7.96 5.74 -1.02
CA GLY A 66 -8.15 4.85 -2.15
C GLY A 66 -8.62 3.46 -1.68
N ILE A 67 -9.44 2.83 -2.49
CA ILE A 67 -9.87 1.44 -2.32
C ILE A 67 -9.61 0.70 -3.63
N GLU A 68 -9.02 -0.47 -3.56
CA GLU A 68 -8.79 -1.33 -4.71
C GLU A 68 -9.35 -2.73 -4.48
N MET A 69 -10.00 -3.25 -5.52
CA MET A 69 -10.30 -4.67 -5.65
C MET A 69 -9.36 -5.24 -6.71
N ILE A 70 -8.42 -6.08 -6.27
CA ILE A 70 -7.32 -6.58 -7.09
C ILE A 70 -7.50 -8.09 -7.29
N THR A 71 -7.50 -8.54 -8.53
CA THR A 71 -7.49 -9.98 -8.86
C THR A 71 -6.05 -10.43 -9.02
N LEU A 72 -5.68 -11.53 -8.37
CA LEU A 72 -4.40 -12.20 -8.51
C LEU A 72 -4.45 -13.27 -9.61
N GLU A 73 -3.28 -13.70 -10.10
CA GLU A 73 -3.16 -14.64 -11.21
C GLU A 73 -3.81 -16.01 -10.99
N ASN A 74 -3.98 -16.42 -9.73
CA ASN A 74 -4.71 -17.65 -9.36
C ASN A 74 -6.22 -17.44 -9.18
N GLY A 75 -6.74 -16.24 -9.41
CA GLY A 75 -8.14 -15.87 -9.22
C GLY A 75 -8.50 -15.38 -7.82
N ALA A 76 -7.56 -15.37 -6.86
CA ALA A 76 -7.81 -14.77 -5.55
C ALA A 76 -8.07 -13.27 -5.68
N VAL A 77 -8.82 -12.71 -4.73
CA VAL A 77 -9.17 -11.29 -4.72
C VAL A 77 -8.65 -10.62 -3.45
N VAL A 78 -7.94 -9.53 -3.62
CA VAL A 78 -7.44 -8.67 -2.55
C VAL A 78 -8.29 -7.41 -2.47
N LYS A 79 -8.82 -7.12 -1.29
CA LYS A 79 -9.37 -5.80 -0.95
C LYS A 79 -8.29 -4.97 -0.27
N SER A 80 -7.87 -3.91 -0.91
CA SER A 80 -6.93 -2.93 -0.38
C SER A 80 -7.68 -1.67 0.01
N VAL A 81 -7.45 -1.18 1.22
CA VAL A 81 -7.97 0.11 1.71
C VAL A 81 -6.82 0.87 2.34
N HIS A 82 -6.49 2.01 1.79
CA HIS A 82 -5.38 2.81 2.30
C HIS A 82 -5.60 4.29 2.01
N GLY A 83 -4.80 5.12 2.63
CA GLY A 83 -4.88 6.54 2.36
C GLY A 83 -4.14 7.39 3.38
N VAL A 84 -4.18 8.68 3.14
CA VAL A 84 -3.61 9.70 4.01
C VAL A 84 -4.75 10.37 4.78
N GLY A 85 -5.44 9.58 5.58
CA GLY A 85 -6.59 10.07 6.34
C GLY A 85 -6.23 11.07 7.43
N ILE A 86 -7.23 11.79 7.91
CA ILE A 86 -7.11 12.74 9.02
C ILE A 86 -7.14 11.99 10.36
N ALA A 87 -7.66 10.78 10.36
CA ALA A 87 -7.74 9.91 11.53
C ALA A 87 -6.39 9.24 11.82
N ARG A 88 -6.28 8.67 13.01
CA ARG A 88 -5.15 7.83 13.39
C ARG A 88 -5.02 6.64 12.43
N ASN A 89 -3.81 6.24 12.10
CA ASN A 89 -3.54 5.03 11.33
C ASN A 89 -4.12 3.81 12.04
N SER A 90 -4.59 2.87 11.24
CA SER A 90 -4.90 1.51 11.68
C SER A 90 -4.36 0.56 10.62
N ILE A 91 -3.51 -0.37 11.04
CA ILE A 91 -2.91 -1.36 10.16
C ILE A 91 -3.53 -2.72 10.51
N TRP A 92 -4.01 -3.41 9.48
CA TRP A 92 -4.57 -4.74 9.65
C TRP A 92 -4.52 -5.50 8.32
N TYR A 93 -3.98 -6.71 8.39
CA TYR A 93 -3.88 -7.63 7.27
C TYR A 93 -4.63 -8.91 7.60
N ALA A 94 -5.31 -9.49 6.62
CA ALA A 94 -5.97 -10.77 6.76
C ALA A 94 -5.88 -11.56 5.45
N ILE A 95 -5.60 -12.84 5.55
CA ILE A 95 -5.60 -13.80 4.43
C ILE A 95 -6.55 -14.92 4.78
N TYR A 96 -7.52 -15.18 3.90
CA TYR A 96 -8.47 -16.28 4.02
C TYR A 96 -8.22 -17.27 2.89
N GLY A 97 -7.87 -18.49 3.24
CA GLY A 97 -7.62 -19.58 2.31
C GLY A 97 -8.59 -20.74 2.52
N SER A 98 -8.55 -21.70 1.61
CA SER A 98 -9.39 -22.92 1.69
C SER A 98 -9.01 -23.86 2.84
N LYS A 99 -7.83 -23.67 3.45
CA LYS A 99 -7.31 -24.51 4.55
C LYS A 99 -7.14 -23.76 5.86
N GLY A 100 -7.59 -22.53 5.94
CA GLY A 100 -7.46 -21.72 7.15
C GLY A 100 -7.35 -20.24 6.84
N ARG A 101 -7.06 -19.48 7.88
CA ARG A 101 -6.89 -18.03 7.82
C ARG A 101 -5.69 -17.56 8.62
N MET A 102 -5.19 -16.41 8.26
CA MET A 102 -4.14 -15.72 9.01
C MET A 102 -4.47 -14.23 9.04
N GLU A 103 -4.29 -13.60 10.19
CA GLU A 103 -4.48 -12.15 10.32
C GLU A 103 -3.48 -11.55 11.32
N SER A 104 -3.08 -10.30 11.05
CA SER A 104 -2.31 -9.52 12.02
C SER A 104 -3.22 -9.01 13.13
N ALA A 105 -2.68 -8.74 14.32
CA ALA A 105 -3.37 -7.96 15.32
C ALA A 105 -3.74 -6.58 14.73
N ARG A 106 -4.89 -6.05 15.16
CA ARG A 106 -5.25 -4.67 14.82
C ARG A 106 -4.48 -3.71 15.71
N GLU A 107 -4.04 -2.61 15.12
CA GLU A 107 -3.55 -1.49 15.90
C GLU A 107 -4.68 -0.94 16.74
N ASP A 108 -4.63 -1.24 18.04
CA ASP A 108 -5.56 -0.71 19.03
C ASP A 108 -4.87 0.38 19.84
N ALA A 109 -5.41 1.60 19.77
CA ALA A 109 -4.93 2.74 20.55
C ALA A 109 -4.90 2.48 22.05
N LYS A 110 -5.71 1.56 22.56
CA LYS A 110 -5.85 1.23 23.97
C LYS A 110 -4.94 0.10 24.41
N ASN A 111 -4.76 -0.91 23.58
CA ASN A 111 -4.02 -2.13 23.91
C ASN A 111 -2.68 -2.27 23.17
N GLY A 112 -2.45 -1.47 22.14
CA GLY A 112 -1.13 -1.20 21.54
C GLY A 112 -0.41 -2.36 20.86
N ASP A 113 -1.00 -3.54 20.78
CA ASP A 113 -0.30 -4.73 20.27
C ASP A 113 -0.59 -4.96 18.78
N THR A 114 0.33 -4.54 17.92
CA THR A 114 0.30 -4.81 16.48
C THR A 114 1.25 -5.93 16.07
N GLY A 115 2.03 -6.45 17.02
CA GLY A 115 3.11 -7.41 16.75
C GLY A 115 2.65 -8.86 16.68
N ARG A 116 1.37 -9.17 16.92
CA ARG A 116 0.88 -10.56 16.94
C ARG A 116 0.28 -10.97 15.60
N VAL A 117 0.43 -12.24 15.29
CA VAL A 117 -0.20 -12.92 14.17
C VAL A 117 -1.11 -14.01 14.69
N TYR A 118 -2.33 -14.06 14.20
CA TYR A 118 -3.31 -15.10 14.52
C TYR A 118 -3.45 -16.03 13.32
N VAL A 119 -3.35 -17.33 13.57
CA VAL A 119 -3.49 -18.37 12.54
C VAL A 119 -4.56 -19.35 12.98
N GLY A 120 -5.59 -19.52 12.14
CA GLY A 120 -6.61 -20.54 12.31
C GLY A 120 -6.47 -21.56 11.18
N CYS A 121 -6.23 -22.81 11.53
CA CYS A 121 -6.18 -23.88 10.56
C CYS A 121 -7.57 -24.40 10.20
N ASP A 122 -7.66 -25.19 9.15
CA ASP A 122 -8.89 -25.87 8.72
C ASP A 122 -9.31 -26.89 9.78
N ALA A 123 -10.20 -26.47 10.64
CA ALA A 123 -10.51 -27.18 11.86
C ALA A 123 -11.96 -27.62 11.95
N TYR A 124 -12.52 -28.12 10.86
CA TYR A 124 -13.82 -28.79 10.93
C TYR A 124 -13.74 -30.20 11.53
N GLU A 125 -12.58 -30.64 11.98
CA GLU A 125 -12.40 -31.96 12.57
C GLU A 125 -12.64 -32.00 14.11
N GLY A 126 -13.00 -30.87 14.75
CA GLY A 126 -13.23 -30.79 16.19
C GLY A 126 -14.64 -30.30 16.56
N GLU A 127 -15.19 -30.84 17.67
CA GLU A 127 -16.50 -30.45 18.20
C GLU A 127 -16.62 -28.97 18.64
N ASN A 128 -15.51 -28.21 18.68
CA ASN A 128 -15.44 -26.87 19.25
C ASN A 128 -15.06 -25.76 18.25
N GLY A 129 -15.02 -26.03 16.96
CA GLY A 129 -14.71 -25.02 15.95
C GLY A 129 -13.20 -24.76 15.77
N GLU A 130 -12.89 -23.66 15.09
CA GLU A 130 -11.54 -23.26 14.72
C GLU A 130 -10.65 -22.99 15.94
N GLU A 131 -9.52 -23.66 16.02
CA GLU A 131 -8.49 -23.39 17.01
C GLU A 131 -7.60 -22.26 16.51
N LEU A 132 -7.66 -21.10 17.17
CA LEU A 132 -6.85 -19.93 16.84
C LEU A 132 -5.53 -19.99 17.61
N GLU A 133 -4.44 -20.16 16.89
CA GLU A 133 -3.11 -19.98 17.44
C GLU A 133 -2.67 -18.51 17.32
N SER A 134 -1.99 -18.03 18.34
CA SER A 134 -1.51 -16.66 18.42
C SER A 134 0.01 -16.64 18.56
N TYR A 135 0.68 -15.97 17.65
CA TYR A 135 2.13 -15.87 17.60
C TYR A 135 2.59 -14.44 17.84
N GLU A 136 3.67 -14.30 18.61
CA GLU A 136 4.50 -13.11 18.60
C GLU A 136 5.74 -13.45 17.75
N PRO A 137 5.86 -12.91 16.53
CA PRO A 137 6.97 -13.23 15.65
C PRO A 137 8.26 -12.62 16.21
N VAL A 138 9.15 -13.47 16.68
CA VAL A 138 10.47 -13.09 17.20
C VAL A 138 11.56 -13.97 16.58
N ASP A 139 12.71 -13.37 16.32
CA ASP A 139 13.90 -14.05 15.83
C ASP A 139 15.17 -13.59 16.58
N SER A 140 16.33 -14.04 16.13
CA SER A 140 17.61 -13.70 16.74
C SER A 140 18.00 -12.21 16.59
N LEU A 141 17.35 -11.48 15.71
CA LEU A 141 17.60 -10.04 15.44
C LEU A 141 16.61 -9.13 16.18
N SER A 142 15.51 -9.68 16.70
CA SER A 142 14.41 -8.90 17.27
C SER A 142 14.86 -7.91 18.35
N GLU A 143 15.76 -8.32 19.24
CA GLU A 143 16.28 -7.42 20.28
C GLU A 143 17.08 -6.24 19.72
N LYS A 144 17.87 -6.47 18.65
CA LYS A 144 18.61 -5.39 17.98
C LYS A 144 17.68 -4.46 17.21
N ALA A 145 16.64 -5.03 16.60
CA ALA A 145 15.68 -4.31 15.76
C ALA A 145 14.79 -3.35 16.57
N LYS A 146 14.53 -3.64 17.86
CA LYS A 146 13.66 -2.81 18.73
C LYS A 146 14.05 -1.33 18.81
N ALA A 147 15.32 -1.00 18.60
CA ALA A 147 15.80 0.39 18.63
C ALA A 147 15.48 1.20 17.36
N PHE A 148 14.94 0.56 16.33
CA PHE A 148 14.72 1.14 15.01
C PHE A 148 13.24 1.46 14.76
N GLY A 149 12.97 2.35 13.78
CA GLY A 149 11.64 2.82 13.47
C GLY A 149 10.71 1.79 12.83
N HIS A 150 9.47 2.22 12.60
CA HIS A 150 8.40 1.44 11.97
C HIS A 150 8.18 0.05 12.60
N GLY A 151 8.18 0.00 13.96
CA GLY A 151 8.02 -1.29 14.66
C GLY A 151 9.13 -2.29 14.37
N SER A 152 10.38 -1.82 14.29
CA SER A 152 11.58 -2.60 13.98
C SER A 152 11.82 -2.90 12.49
N SER A 153 10.88 -2.64 11.60
CA SER A 153 11.00 -3.01 10.17
C SER A 153 12.13 -2.27 9.44
N ASP A 154 12.48 -1.06 9.86
CA ASP A 154 13.62 -0.33 9.29
C ASP A 154 14.94 -1.11 9.44
N TYR A 155 15.12 -1.81 10.55
CA TYR A 155 16.30 -2.65 10.77
C TYR A 155 16.34 -3.82 9.79
N TYR A 156 15.24 -4.57 9.69
CA TYR A 156 15.17 -5.75 8.83
C TYR A 156 15.35 -5.40 7.34
N THR A 157 14.79 -4.30 6.90
CA THR A 157 14.94 -3.83 5.52
C THR A 157 16.41 -3.59 5.16
N VAL A 158 17.14 -2.88 6.02
CA VAL A 158 18.56 -2.58 5.79
C VAL A 158 19.42 -3.83 5.98
N TRP A 159 19.13 -4.63 7.00
CA TRP A 159 19.85 -5.87 7.27
C TRP A 159 19.80 -6.82 6.07
N ASN A 160 18.61 -7.17 5.60
CA ASN A 160 18.44 -8.07 4.47
C ASN A 160 19.09 -7.54 3.19
N PHE A 161 19.01 -6.23 2.94
CA PHE A 161 19.69 -5.61 1.81
C PHE A 161 21.21 -5.78 1.88
N VAL A 162 21.82 -5.55 3.04
CA VAL A 162 23.26 -5.73 3.25
C VAL A 162 23.65 -7.21 3.12
N GLU A 163 22.89 -8.11 3.75
CA GLU A 163 23.10 -9.56 3.65
C GLU A 163 23.05 -10.04 2.18
N LYS A 164 22.14 -9.50 1.39
CA LYS A 164 22.07 -9.81 -0.05
C LYS A 164 23.32 -9.38 -0.80
N ILE A 165 23.85 -8.18 -0.50
CA ILE A 165 25.11 -7.69 -1.09
C ILE A 165 26.29 -8.58 -0.69
N LEU A 166 26.30 -9.07 0.55
CA LEU A 166 27.34 -9.98 1.06
C LEU A 166 27.21 -11.42 0.52
N GLY A 167 26.19 -11.71 -0.28
CA GLY A 167 26.01 -13.00 -0.95
C GLY A 167 25.19 -14.02 -0.16
N ASN A 168 24.50 -13.59 0.91
CA ASN A 168 23.56 -14.45 1.62
C ASN A 168 22.33 -14.72 0.73
N LYS A 169 22.15 -16.00 0.36
CA LYS A 169 21.05 -16.42 -0.51
C LYS A 169 19.70 -16.42 0.18
N GLU A 170 19.71 -16.57 1.50
CA GLU A 170 18.52 -16.60 2.35
C GLU A 170 18.04 -15.18 2.77
N ALA A 171 18.77 -14.13 2.33
CA ALA A 171 18.37 -12.77 2.62
C ALA A 171 17.03 -12.43 1.95
N ASP A 172 16.08 -12.04 2.78
CA ASP A 172 14.71 -11.73 2.39
C ASP A 172 14.62 -10.31 1.81
N VAL A 173 14.71 -10.21 0.48
CA VAL A 173 14.71 -8.94 -0.25
C VAL A 173 13.66 -8.93 -1.34
N ILE A 174 13.03 -7.79 -1.50
CA ILE A 174 12.07 -7.54 -2.58
C ILE A 174 12.83 -7.22 -3.87
N GLY A 175 12.65 -8.06 -4.90
CA GLY A 175 13.20 -7.84 -6.23
C GLY A 175 12.45 -6.76 -7.01
N VAL A 176 13.07 -6.27 -8.11
CA VAL A 176 12.49 -5.17 -8.91
C VAL A 176 11.09 -5.49 -9.44
N TYR A 177 10.86 -6.69 -9.91
CA TYR A 177 9.55 -7.07 -10.47
C TYR A 177 8.51 -7.29 -9.37
N GLU A 178 8.89 -7.81 -8.22
CA GLU A 178 8.03 -7.89 -7.06
C GLU A 178 7.64 -6.50 -6.55
N ALA A 179 8.60 -5.58 -6.47
CA ALA A 179 8.32 -4.18 -6.13
C ALA A 179 7.36 -3.52 -7.12
N LEU A 180 7.48 -3.82 -8.42
CA LEU A 180 6.54 -3.35 -9.43
C LEU A 180 5.16 -3.97 -9.25
N ASP A 181 5.06 -5.26 -8.95
CA ASP A 181 3.77 -5.92 -8.65
C ASP A 181 3.08 -5.29 -7.44
N MET A 182 3.83 -4.82 -6.44
CA MET A 182 3.30 -4.10 -5.29
C MET A 182 2.87 -2.65 -5.61
N PHE A 183 3.49 -2.01 -6.59
CA PHE A 183 3.24 -0.61 -6.93
C PHE A 183 2.17 -0.44 -8.03
N LEU A 184 2.23 -1.25 -9.08
CA LEU A 184 1.36 -1.11 -10.26
C LEU A 184 -0.13 -1.18 -9.93
N PRO A 185 -0.61 -1.98 -8.97
CA PRO A 185 -2.03 -1.99 -8.63
C PRO A 185 -2.57 -0.61 -8.27
N GLY A 186 -1.86 0.20 -7.49
CA GLY A 186 -2.32 1.56 -7.16
C GLY A 186 -2.31 2.51 -8.35
N LEU A 187 -1.29 2.42 -9.20
CA LEU A 187 -1.21 3.21 -10.42
C LEU A 187 -2.38 2.86 -11.37
N PHE A 188 -2.63 1.58 -11.60
CA PHE A 188 -3.70 1.12 -12.47
C PHE A 188 -5.08 1.27 -11.83
N ALA A 189 -5.20 1.20 -10.50
CA ALA A 189 -6.42 1.56 -9.78
C ALA A 189 -6.80 3.04 -10.04
N TYR A 190 -5.82 3.94 -10.02
CA TYR A 190 -6.11 5.33 -10.36
C TYR A 190 -6.51 5.51 -11.84
N ARG A 191 -5.93 4.74 -12.75
CA ARG A 191 -6.40 4.68 -14.16
C ARG A 191 -7.84 4.18 -14.24
N SER A 192 -8.21 3.17 -13.45
CA SER A 192 -9.59 2.69 -13.31
C SER A 192 -10.53 3.79 -12.80
N VAL A 193 -10.17 4.49 -11.73
CA VAL A 193 -10.94 5.61 -11.18
C VAL A 193 -11.22 6.68 -12.24
N ARG A 194 -10.20 7.06 -13.00
CA ARG A 194 -10.32 8.08 -14.07
C ARG A 194 -11.19 7.62 -15.24
N GLN A 195 -11.42 6.34 -15.39
CA GLN A 195 -12.30 5.72 -16.38
C GLN A 195 -13.69 5.36 -15.82
N GLY A 196 -14.04 5.88 -14.63
CA GLY A 196 -15.33 5.62 -13.99
C GLY A 196 -15.40 4.33 -13.18
N GLY A 197 -14.25 3.77 -12.78
CA GLY A 197 -14.19 2.58 -11.92
C GLY A 197 -14.34 1.26 -12.67
N ILE A 198 -14.01 1.21 -13.96
CA ILE A 198 -13.99 -0.03 -14.72
C ILE A 198 -12.77 -0.89 -14.35
N PRO A 199 -12.85 -2.22 -14.44
CA PRO A 199 -11.68 -3.09 -14.26
C PRO A 199 -10.60 -2.80 -15.31
N VAL A 200 -9.33 -2.73 -14.88
CA VAL A 200 -8.18 -2.46 -15.74
C VAL A 200 -7.14 -3.57 -15.53
N GLU A 201 -6.59 -4.07 -16.62
CA GLU A 201 -5.52 -5.08 -16.58
C GLU A 201 -4.21 -4.45 -16.09
N ILE A 202 -3.47 -5.20 -15.27
CA ILE A 202 -2.16 -4.81 -14.76
C ILE A 202 -1.09 -5.49 -15.63
N PRO A 203 -0.19 -4.74 -16.28
CA PRO A 203 0.80 -5.31 -17.18
C PRO A 203 1.85 -6.15 -16.43
N ASP A 204 2.28 -7.24 -17.05
CA ASP A 204 3.48 -7.96 -16.60
C ASP A 204 4.73 -7.36 -17.23
N LEU A 205 5.43 -6.53 -16.48
CA LEU A 205 6.65 -5.87 -16.97
C LEU A 205 7.88 -6.82 -17.03
N ARG A 206 7.72 -8.10 -16.68
CA ARG A 206 8.73 -9.13 -16.94
C ARG A 206 8.83 -9.42 -18.44
N ASP A 207 7.70 -9.32 -19.14
CA ASP A 207 7.68 -9.45 -20.61
C ASP A 207 8.28 -8.20 -21.27
N PRO A 208 9.36 -8.35 -22.05
CA PRO A 208 10.00 -7.23 -22.77
C PRO A 208 9.06 -6.51 -23.75
N ALA A 209 8.15 -7.25 -24.41
CA ALA A 209 7.22 -6.66 -25.37
C ALA A 209 6.15 -5.82 -24.67
N VAL A 210 5.67 -6.25 -23.50
CA VAL A 210 4.78 -5.48 -22.66
C VAL A 210 5.51 -4.25 -22.10
N ARG A 211 6.72 -4.42 -21.59
CA ARG A 211 7.53 -3.34 -21.03
C ARG A 211 7.82 -2.25 -22.05
N GLU A 212 8.03 -2.61 -23.31
CA GLU A 212 8.28 -1.64 -24.40
C GLU A 212 7.09 -0.69 -24.62
N GLN A 213 5.86 -1.15 -24.42
CA GLN A 213 4.65 -0.32 -24.57
C GLN A 213 4.61 0.81 -23.55
N TYR A 214 5.27 0.65 -22.40
CA TYR A 214 5.31 1.65 -21.32
C TYR A 214 6.59 2.46 -21.27
N ARG A 215 7.53 2.26 -22.21
CA ARG A 215 8.85 2.94 -22.21
C ARG A 215 8.76 4.46 -22.15
N ASN A 216 7.80 5.04 -22.81
CA ASN A 216 7.60 6.49 -22.88
C ASN A 216 6.37 6.97 -22.08
N ASP A 217 5.83 6.12 -21.23
CA ASP A 217 4.75 6.49 -20.32
C ASP A 217 5.33 7.17 -19.08
N VAL A 218 5.30 8.49 -19.07
CA VAL A 218 5.71 9.34 -17.94
C VAL A 218 4.48 9.95 -17.25
N SER A 219 3.27 9.43 -17.54
CA SER A 219 2.03 9.97 -17.01
C SER A 219 1.99 9.86 -15.49
N CYS A 220 1.99 10.98 -14.82
CA CYS A 220 1.90 11.08 -13.36
C CYS A 220 1.28 12.41 -12.94
N THR A 221 1.12 12.58 -11.64
CA THR A 221 0.53 13.77 -11.03
C THR A 221 1.54 14.86 -10.68
N ASP A 222 2.83 14.64 -10.94
CA ASP A 222 3.87 15.65 -10.74
C ASP A 222 4.12 16.44 -12.04
N PRO A 223 3.81 17.75 -12.06
CA PRO A 223 4.01 18.58 -13.26
C PRO A 223 5.47 18.64 -13.74
N LYS A 224 6.43 18.42 -12.84
CA LYS A 224 7.86 18.45 -13.18
C LYS A 224 8.30 17.20 -13.93
N ALA A 225 7.65 16.06 -13.66
CA ALA A 225 7.99 14.78 -14.25
C ALA A 225 7.12 14.42 -15.46
N ALA A 226 5.84 14.77 -15.43
CA ALA A 226 4.86 14.32 -16.41
C ALA A 226 4.90 15.08 -17.75
N GLY A 227 5.35 16.33 -17.77
CA GLY A 227 5.28 17.16 -18.96
C GLY A 227 3.86 17.23 -19.53
N GLU A 228 3.71 16.91 -20.81
CA GLU A 228 2.40 16.89 -21.50
C GLU A 228 1.48 15.74 -21.07
N GLN A 229 2.03 14.73 -20.36
CA GLN A 229 1.28 13.58 -19.86
C GLN A 229 0.78 13.79 -18.41
N LEU A 230 0.72 15.02 -17.94
CA LEU A 230 0.23 15.35 -16.61
C LEU A 230 -1.22 14.88 -16.42
N ILE A 231 -1.44 14.15 -15.33
CA ILE A 231 -2.77 13.72 -14.90
C ILE A 231 -3.16 14.43 -13.59
N PRO A 232 -4.46 14.69 -13.36
CA PRO A 232 -4.90 15.36 -12.13
C PRO A 232 -4.67 14.46 -10.91
N SER A 233 -4.39 15.08 -9.76
CA SER A 233 -4.25 14.36 -8.48
C SER A 233 -5.58 13.85 -7.94
N TYR A 234 -6.67 14.53 -8.28
CA TYR A 234 -8.04 14.13 -7.97
C TYR A 234 -8.80 13.91 -9.29
N SER A 235 -9.50 12.78 -9.40
CA SER A 235 -10.12 12.35 -10.66
C SER A 235 -11.16 13.34 -11.21
N LYS A 236 -11.76 14.15 -10.33
CA LYS A 236 -12.75 15.17 -10.67
C LYS A 236 -12.14 16.57 -10.90
N GLY A 237 -10.83 16.66 -11.01
CA GLY A 237 -10.11 17.91 -11.21
C GLY A 237 -9.68 18.60 -9.91
N ASN A 238 -9.22 19.85 -10.02
CA ASN A 238 -8.77 20.59 -8.85
C ASN A 238 -9.96 20.97 -7.96
N PRO A 239 -9.97 20.55 -6.68
CA PRO A 239 -11.06 20.90 -5.78
C PRO A 239 -10.98 22.39 -5.39
N GLU A 240 -12.13 23.02 -5.31
CA GLU A 240 -12.26 24.33 -4.68
C GLU A 240 -12.19 24.18 -3.16
N VAL A 241 -11.35 24.98 -2.53
CA VAL A 241 -11.16 24.95 -1.09
C VAL A 241 -11.58 26.30 -0.52
N PRO A 242 -12.62 26.34 0.33
CA PRO A 242 -13.06 27.57 0.97
C PRO A 242 -11.93 28.17 1.85
N PRO A 243 -11.76 29.51 1.86
CA PRO A 243 -10.69 30.15 2.64
C PRO A 243 -10.69 29.80 4.11
N GLU A 244 -11.85 29.60 4.71
CA GLU A 244 -12.07 29.25 6.12
C GLU A 244 -11.40 27.91 6.52
N VAL A 245 -11.09 27.07 5.54
CA VAL A 245 -10.38 25.79 5.80
C VAL A 245 -8.96 26.02 6.27
N TYR A 246 -8.37 27.16 5.96
CA TYR A 246 -7.01 27.51 6.34
C TYR A 246 -6.91 28.30 7.67
N GLU A 247 -8.04 28.72 8.19
CA GLU A 247 -8.17 29.35 9.50
C GLU A 247 -8.27 28.30 10.64
#